data_78b895a7c7b9540b67ac95aa521d83d9
#
_entry.id   78b895a7c7b9540b67ac95aa521d83d9
#
_cell.length_a   1.000
_cell.length_b   1.000
_cell.length_c   1.000
_cell.angle_alpha   90.00
_cell.angle_beta   90.00
_cell.angle_gamma   90.00
#
_symmetry.space_group_name_H-M   'P 1'
#
loop_
_entity.id
_entity.type
_entity.pdbx_description
1 polymer ?
#
loop_
_entity_poly.entity_id
_entity_poly.type
_entity_poly.pdbx_seq_one_letter_code
_entity_poly.pdbx_strand_id
1 'polypeptide(L)'
;MSKQILQPAGWAAPRGYANGVAASGRQVFVAGQIGWNEGGEFDSDDFIAQVRQALLNVRAVLAEAGAAPEHIVRMTWYLIDKREYIARGREVGQAYREVLGRDYGIAMSAVQVSALMEDRAKVEIEVTAVVPA
;
A
#
# COMPACT_ATOMS: atom_id res chain seq x y z
N MET A 1 -18.62 -5.57 -11.87
CA MET A 1 -17.70 -6.55 -11.29
C MET A 1 -16.33 -5.91 -11.15
N SER A 2 -15.84 -5.91 -10.01
CA SER A 2 -14.60 -5.20 -9.74
C SER A 2 -13.37 -6.01 -10.08
N LYS A 3 -13.03 -7.00 -9.29
CA LYS A 3 -11.76 -7.69 -9.47
C LYS A 3 -11.88 -9.18 -9.17
N GLN A 4 -11.03 -9.95 -9.82
CA GLN A 4 -10.92 -11.39 -9.63
C GLN A 4 -9.60 -11.67 -8.92
N ILE A 5 -9.66 -12.38 -7.81
CA ILE A 5 -8.48 -12.82 -7.07
C ILE A 5 -7.94 -14.07 -7.73
N LEU A 6 -6.64 -14.07 -8.02
CA LEU A 6 -5.98 -15.17 -8.70
C LEU A 6 -5.19 -15.99 -7.68
N GLN A 7 -5.62 -17.25 -7.49
CA GLN A 7 -4.99 -18.15 -6.55
C GLN A 7 -4.88 -19.54 -7.21
N PRO A 8 -3.67 -19.94 -7.62
CA PRO A 8 -3.51 -21.28 -8.22
C PRO A 8 -3.90 -22.36 -7.24
N ALA A 9 -4.54 -23.42 -7.76
CA ALA A 9 -4.97 -24.55 -6.94
C ALA A 9 -3.75 -25.22 -6.30
N GLY A 10 -3.86 -25.53 -5.03
CA GLY A 10 -2.79 -26.20 -4.29
C GLY A 10 -1.73 -25.30 -3.69
N TRP A 11 -1.73 -24.01 -4.01
CA TRP A 11 -0.78 -23.08 -3.40
C TRP A 11 -1.23 -22.75 -1.98
N ALA A 12 -0.23 -22.48 -1.13
CA ALA A 12 -0.52 -22.00 0.22
C ALA A 12 -1.25 -20.66 0.14
N ALA A 13 -2.25 -20.48 1.01
CA ALA A 13 -3.01 -19.25 1.04
C ALA A 13 -2.12 -18.07 1.48
N PRO A 14 -2.10 -16.97 0.74
CA PRO A 14 -1.33 -15.79 1.15
C PRO A 14 -2.01 -15.12 2.34
N ARG A 15 -1.21 -14.45 3.17
CA ARG A 15 -1.71 -13.76 4.36
C ARG A 15 -1.53 -12.26 4.19
N GLY A 16 -2.65 -11.54 4.21
CA GLY A 16 -2.66 -10.08 4.13
C GLY A 16 -2.44 -9.53 2.73
N TYR A 17 -2.53 -10.38 1.70
CA TYR A 17 -2.39 -9.96 0.30
C TYR A 17 -2.95 -11.04 -0.63
N ALA A 18 -3.04 -10.74 -1.92
CA ALA A 18 -3.36 -11.72 -2.95
C ALA A 18 -2.12 -11.97 -3.81
N ASN A 19 -2.01 -13.19 -4.37
CA ASN A 19 -0.92 -13.51 -5.29
C ASN A 19 -1.09 -12.80 -6.64
N GLY A 20 -2.32 -12.57 -7.05
CA GLY A 20 -2.60 -11.87 -8.29
C GLY A 20 -4.02 -11.33 -8.30
N VAL A 21 -4.26 -10.34 -9.12
CA VAL A 21 -5.58 -9.72 -9.29
C VAL A 21 -5.77 -9.40 -10.76
N ALA A 22 -6.95 -9.76 -11.29
CA ALA A 22 -7.37 -9.34 -12.62
C ALA A 22 -8.55 -8.37 -12.45
N ALA A 23 -8.56 -7.29 -13.22
CA ALA A 23 -9.62 -6.31 -13.13
C ALA A 23 -9.76 -5.56 -14.47
N SER A 24 -10.97 -5.05 -14.72
CA SER A 24 -11.25 -4.22 -15.89
C SER A 24 -11.87 -2.93 -15.45
N GLY A 25 -11.51 -1.83 -16.10
CA GLY A 25 -12.06 -0.53 -15.81
C GLY A 25 -11.06 0.58 -16.04
N ARG A 26 -11.32 1.72 -15.39
CA ARG A 26 -10.43 2.88 -15.49
C ARG A 26 -9.27 2.71 -14.53
N GLN A 27 -8.07 2.79 -15.07
CA GLN A 27 -6.85 2.62 -14.27
C GLN A 27 -6.46 3.94 -13.61
N VAL A 28 -6.03 3.85 -12.35
CA VAL A 28 -5.55 4.98 -11.56
C VAL A 28 -4.18 4.61 -11.01
N PHE A 29 -3.19 5.43 -11.29
CA PHE A 29 -1.81 5.20 -10.89
C PHE A 29 -1.43 6.20 -9.83
N VAL A 30 -1.07 5.73 -8.64
CA VAL A 30 -0.61 6.56 -7.54
C VAL A 30 0.90 6.42 -7.43
N ALA A 31 1.61 7.52 -7.60
CA ALA A 31 3.06 7.55 -7.46
C ALA A 31 3.46 7.16 -6.03
N GLY A 32 4.70 6.73 -5.86
CA GLY A 32 5.22 6.39 -4.54
C GLY A 32 4.96 7.49 -3.54
N GLN A 33 4.29 7.15 -2.45
CA GLN A 33 3.97 8.07 -1.35
C GLN A 33 4.82 7.71 -0.15
N ILE A 34 5.49 8.71 0.40
CA ILE A 34 6.27 8.56 1.62
C ILE A 34 5.51 9.15 2.80
N GLY A 35 6.06 9.01 4.00
CA GLY A 35 5.34 9.38 5.22
C GLY A 35 5.41 10.85 5.59
N TRP A 36 5.40 11.75 4.61
CA TRP A 36 5.33 13.17 4.89
C TRP A 36 3.90 13.70 4.74
N ASN A 37 3.64 14.86 5.36
CA ASN A 37 2.33 15.48 5.32
C ASN A 37 2.08 16.20 3.98
N GLU A 38 0.94 16.84 3.84
CA GLU A 38 0.56 17.52 2.60
C GLU A 38 1.46 18.71 2.24
N GLY A 39 2.22 19.21 3.21
CA GLY A 39 3.22 20.24 2.98
C GLY A 39 4.59 19.70 2.59
N GLY A 40 4.72 18.37 2.47
CA GLY A 40 6.00 17.75 2.15
C GLY A 40 6.97 17.71 3.33
N GLU A 41 6.44 17.65 4.55
CA GLU A 41 7.26 17.64 5.75
C GLU A 41 6.96 16.42 6.61
N PHE A 42 7.99 15.86 7.26
CA PHE A 42 7.82 14.70 8.13
C PHE A 42 7.45 15.16 9.53
N ASP A 43 6.27 14.74 9.99
CA ASP A 43 5.82 15.00 11.36
C ASP A 43 6.46 14.04 12.36
N SER A 44 6.99 12.91 11.89
CA SER A 44 7.53 11.87 12.76
C SER A 44 8.62 11.06 12.06
N ASP A 45 9.58 10.59 12.85
CA ASP A 45 10.57 9.62 12.40
C ASP A 45 10.17 8.19 12.79
N ASP A 46 9.02 8.01 13.46
CA ASP A 46 8.54 6.68 13.79
C ASP A 46 8.05 5.96 12.54
N PHE A 47 8.49 4.71 12.37
CA PHE A 47 8.17 3.91 11.20
C PHE A 47 6.65 3.74 11.01
N ILE A 48 5.94 3.40 12.08
CA ILE A 48 4.49 3.16 11.97
C ILE A 48 3.72 4.46 11.68
N ALA A 49 4.15 5.57 12.26
CA ALA A 49 3.56 6.86 11.95
C ALA A 49 3.76 7.19 10.46
N GLN A 50 4.94 6.90 9.91
CA GLN A 50 5.20 7.11 8.48
C GLN A 50 4.39 6.16 7.61
N VAL A 51 4.23 4.90 8.01
CA VAL A 51 3.37 3.95 7.30
C VAL A 51 1.95 4.49 7.22
N ARG A 52 1.39 4.92 8.36
CA ARG A 52 0.04 5.46 8.39
C ARG A 52 -0.10 6.69 7.49
N GLN A 53 0.86 7.60 7.56
CA GLN A 53 0.81 8.82 6.75
C GLN A 53 0.93 8.50 5.24
N ALA A 54 1.80 7.57 4.86
CA ALA A 54 1.93 7.16 3.47
C ALA A 54 0.62 6.55 2.95
N LEU A 55 -0.04 5.72 3.75
CA LEU A 55 -1.33 5.12 3.39
C LEU A 55 -2.43 6.19 3.28
N LEU A 56 -2.44 7.17 4.17
CA LEU A 56 -3.37 8.30 4.08
C LEU A 56 -3.13 9.10 2.81
N ASN A 57 -1.88 9.29 2.42
CA ASN A 57 -1.53 10.00 1.19
C ASN A 57 -2.03 9.22 -0.03
N VAL A 58 -1.84 7.91 -0.06
CA VAL A 58 -2.38 7.05 -1.12
C VAL A 58 -3.89 7.21 -1.22
N ARG A 59 -4.58 7.14 -0.08
CA ARG A 59 -6.05 7.27 -0.06
C ARG A 59 -6.50 8.62 -0.57
N ALA A 60 -5.79 9.69 -0.21
CA ALA A 60 -6.13 11.04 -0.66
C ALA A 60 -5.97 11.18 -2.18
N VAL A 61 -4.90 10.63 -2.76
CA VAL A 61 -4.67 10.68 -4.21
C VAL A 61 -5.74 9.87 -4.95
N LEU A 62 -6.08 8.68 -4.43
CA LEU A 62 -7.16 7.86 -5.00
C LEU A 62 -8.47 8.64 -5.04
N ALA A 63 -8.79 9.37 -3.99
CA ALA A 63 -10.03 10.13 -3.89
C ALA A 63 -10.16 11.19 -4.99
N GLU A 64 -9.04 11.77 -5.45
CA GLU A 64 -9.05 12.73 -6.56
C GLU A 64 -9.56 12.11 -7.86
N ALA A 65 -9.41 10.80 -8.02
CA ALA A 65 -9.90 10.08 -9.20
C ALA A 65 -11.25 9.43 -8.96
N GLY A 66 -11.90 9.70 -7.82
CA GLY A 66 -13.14 9.02 -7.46
C GLY A 66 -12.93 7.56 -7.11
N ALA A 67 -11.69 7.19 -6.76
CA ALA A 67 -11.36 5.83 -6.37
C ALA A 67 -11.29 5.69 -4.85
N ALA A 68 -11.47 4.47 -4.37
CA ALA A 68 -11.44 4.12 -2.96
C ALA A 68 -10.47 2.96 -2.75
N PRO A 69 -10.09 2.66 -1.49
CA PRO A 69 -9.20 1.53 -1.22
C PRO A 69 -9.64 0.20 -1.82
N GLU A 70 -10.94 -0.04 -1.89
CA GLU A 70 -11.50 -1.28 -2.49
C GLU A 70 -11.14 -1.45 -3.96
N HIS A 71 -10.76 -0.38 -4.65
CA HIS A 71 -10.38 -0.41 -6.05
C HIS A 71 -8.89 -0.74 -6.27
N ILE A 72 -8.10 -0.79 -5.21
CA ILE A 72 -6.67 -1.07 -5.31
C ILE A 72 -6.47 -2.50 -5.80
N VAL A 73 -5.64 -2.67 -6.84
CA VAL A 73 -5.33 -4.00 -7.39
C VAL A 73 -3.86 -4.36 -7.21
N ARG A 74 -2.99 -3.38 -7.05
CA ARG A 74 -1.56 -3.61 -6.86
C ARG A 74 -1.00 -2.58 -5.89
N MET A 75 -0.11 -3.05 -5.01
CA MET A 75 0.57 -2.20 -4.04
C MET A 75 2.00 -2.70 -3.88
N THR A 76 2.96 -1.79 -3.96
CA THR A 76 4.36 -2.10 -3.70
C THR A 76 4.86 -1.23 -2.57
N TRP A 77 5.50 -1.88 -1.60
CA TRP A 77 6.12 -1.23 -0.44
C TRP A 77 7.61 -1.29 -0.59
N TYR A 78 8.26 -0.14 -0.53
CA TYR A 78 9.71 -0.01 -0.50
C TYR A 78 10.12 0.36 0.92
N LEU A 79 10.98 -0.45 1.53
CA LEU A 79 11.32 -0.34 2.96
C LEU A 79 12.81 -0.13 3.10
N ILE A 80 13.21 0.72 4.04
CA ILE A 80 14.63 0.92 4.37
C ILE A 80 15.10 -0.22 5.27
N ASP A 81 14.23 -0.73 6.15
CA ASP A 81 14.60 -1.77 7.12
C ASP A 81 13.50 -2.82 7.19
N LYS A 82 13.72 -3.96 6.51
CA LYS A 82 12.74 -5.05 6.51
C LYS A 82 12.58 -5.67 7.90
N ARG A 83 13.61 -5.60 8.73
CA ARG A 83 13.56 -6.18 10.08
C ARG A 83 12.55 -5.43 10.94
N GLU A 84 12.53 -4.12 10.84
CA GLU A 84 11.55 -3.31 11.55
C GLU A 84 10.14 -3.60 11.04
N TYR A 85 9.97 -3.70 9.73
CA TYR A 85 8.69 -4.06 9.12
C TYR A 85 8.18 -5.41 9.65
N ILE A 86 9.04 -6.41 9.68
CA ILE A 86 8.67 -7.75 10.15
C ILE A 86 8.39 -7.73 11.66
N ALA A 87 9.27 -7.09 12.44
CA ALA A 87 9.13 -7.05 13.90
C ALA A 87 7.87 -6.30 14.33
N ARG A 88 7.48 -5.28 13.58
CA ARG A 88 6.30 -4.46 13.90
C ARG A 88 5.10 -4.80 12.99
N GLY A 89 5.06 -6.03 12.48
CA GLY A 89 4.02 -6.45 11.54
C GLY A 89 2.60 -6.28 12.05
N ARG A 90 2.36 -6.48 13.35
CA ARG A 90 1.04 -6.25 13.95
C ARG A 90 0.63 -4.80 13.86
N GLU A 91 1.53 -3.88 14.16
CA GLU A 91 1.27 -2.44 14.08
C GLU A 91 1.10 -1.98 12.64
N VAL A 92 1.89 -2.53 11.71
CA VAL A 92 1.74 -2.27 10.27
C VAL A 92 0.34 -2.70 9.81
N GLY A 93 -0.08 -3.90 10.20
CA GLY A 93 -1.41 -4.40 9.85
C GLY A 93 -2.53 -3.55 10.44
N GLN A 94 -2.35 -3.06 11.67
CA GLN A 94 -3.33 -2.18 12.30
C GLN A 94 -3.44 -0.86 11.53
N ALA A 95 -2.33 -0.24 11.18
CA ALA A 95 -2.34 1.00 10.40
C ALA A 95 -3.01 0.79 9.03
N TYR A 96 -2.70 -0.33 8.37
CA TYR A 96 -3.33 -0.69 7.11
C TYR A 96 -4.85 -0.76 7.25
N ARG A 97 -5.33 -1.51 8.24
CA ARG A 97 -6.78 -1.69 8.45
C ARG A 97 -7.48 -0.38 8.79
N GLU A 98 -6.83 0.47 9.57
CA GLU A 98 -7.40 1.78 9.94
C GLU A 98 -7.58 2.69 8.72
N VAL A 99 -6.65 2.65 7.78
CA VAL A 99 -6.65 3.57 6.63
C VAL A 99 -7.35 2.97 5.43
N LEU A 100 -7.05 1.71 5.09
CA LEU A 100 -7.52 1.08 3.86
C LEU A 100 -8.64 0.06 4.08
N GLY A 101 -8.87 -0.36 5.32
CA GLY A 101 -9.89 -1.36 5.63
C GLY A 101 -9.33 -2.78 5.61
N ARG A 102 -10.23 -3.76 5.63
CA ARG A 102 -9.88 -5.16 5.79
C ARG A 102 -9.86 -5.96 4.49
N ASP A 103 -9.91 -5.28 3.35
CA ASP A 103 -9.81 -5.95 2.07
C ASP A 103 -8.34 -6.16 1.73
N TYR A 104 -7.93 -7.42 1.73
CA TYR A 104 -6.56 -7.82 1.39
C TYR A 104 -6.46 -8.40 -0.03
N GLY A 105 -7.49 -8.25 -0.85
CA GLY A 105 -7.49 -8.70 -2.24
C GLY A 105 -6.67 -7.77 -3.14
N ILE A 106 -5.41 -7.58 -2.80
CA ILE A 106 -4.48 -6.69 -3.48
C ILE A 106 -3.21 -7.47 -3.76
N ALA A 107 -2.77 -7.49 -5.03
CA ALA A 107 -1.47 -8.04 -5.39
C ALA A 107 -0.40 -7.15 -4.77
N MET A 108 0.33 -7.67 -3.79
CA MET A 108 1.24 -6.85 -2.99
C MET A 108 2.65 -7.43 -3.01
N SER A 109 3.62 -6.55 -3.09
CA SER A 109 5.03 -6.87 -2.91
C SER A 109 5.64 -5.90 -1.90
N ALA A 110 6.55 -6.40 -1.07
CA ALA A 110 7.31 -5.56 -0.14
C ALA A 110 8.78 -5.91 -0.29
N VAL A 111 9.62 -4.90 -0.50
CA VAL A 111 11.05 -5.09 -0.73
C VAL A 111 11.86 -4.08 0.08
N GLN A 112 13.01 -4.52 0.55
CA GLN A 112 13.96 -3.60 1.15
C GLN A 112 14.82 -2.97 0.06
N VAL A 113 15.03 -1.67 0.17
CA VAL A 113 15.90 -0.91 -0.74
C VAL A 113 17.03 -0.28 0.07
N SER A 114 18.10 0.11 -0.61
CA SER A 114 19.26 0.69 0.06
C SER A 114 19.01 2.12 0.56
N ALA A 115 18.15 2.87 -0.14
CA ALA A 115 17.79 4.23 0.24
C ALA A 115 16.52 4.64 -0.49
N LEU A 116 15.80 5.59 0.09
CA LEU A 116 14.74 6.32 -0.57
C LEU A 116 15.25 7.73 -0.91
N MET A 117 14.54 8.42 -1.76
CA MET A 117 15.02 9.71 -2.25
C MET A 117 15.13 10.75 -1.13
N GLU A 118 14.18 10.73 -0.18
CA GLU A 118 14.20 11.60 1.00
C GLU A 118 14.87 10.87 2.17
N ASP A 119 15.90 11.47 2.76
CA ASP A 119 16.70 10.82 3.81
C ASP A 119 15.89 10.39 5.02
N ARG A 120 14.83 11.13 5.37
CA ARG A 120 13.99 10.79 6.52
C ARG A 120 12.95 9.74 6.22
N ALA A 121 12.70 9.43 4.96
CA ALA A 121 11.68 8.46 4.59
C ALA A 121 12.11 7.04 4.96
N LYS A 122 11.24 6.31 5.63
CA LYS A 122 11.45 4.91 6.03
C LYS A 122 10.65 3.93 5.21
N VAL A 123 9.66 4.44 4.49
CA VAL A 123 8.76 3.64 3.65
C VAL A 123 8.28 4.47 2.49
N GLU A 124 8.08 3.80 1.36
CA GLU A 124 7.42 4.38 0.19
C GLU A 124 6.42 3.36 -0.35
N ILE A 125 5.21 3.81 -0.66
CA ILE A 125 4.13 2.92 -1.11
C ILE A 125 3.56 3.46 -2.41
N GLU A 126 3.57 2.62 -3.46
CA GLU A 126 2.93 2.96 -4.72
C GLU A 126 1.76 2.02 -4.99
N VAL A 127 0.75 2.51 -5.69
CA VAL A 127 -0.52 1.81 -5.84
C VAL A 127 -1.04 1.97 -7.27
N THR A 128 -1.61 0.89 -7.78
CA THR A 128 -2.47 0.94 -8.97
C THR A 128 -3.86 0.51 -8.56
N ALA A 129 -4.88 1.26 -8.96
CA ALA A 129 -6.26 0.93 -8.73
C ALA A 129 -7.00 0.82 -10.05
N VAL A 130 -8.10 0.08 -10.05
CA VAL A 130 -8.99 -0.03 -11.21
C VAL A 130 -10.41 0.25 -10.74
N VAL A 131 -10.99 1.31 -11.28
CA VAL A 131 -12.37 1.67 -10.98
C VAL A 131 -13.26 1.05 -12.04
N PRO A 132 -14.27 0.25 -11.67
CA PRO A 132 -15.16 -0.37 -12.63
C PRO A 132 -15.84 0.68 -13.52
N ALA A 133 -15.99 0.34 -14.78
CA ALA A 133 -16.63 1.22 -15.74
C ALA A 133 -18.13 1.37 -15.45
#